data_ca9f82908910b0c3191e7d9cf3aee0b1
#
_entry.id   ca9f82908910b0c3191e7d9cf3aee0b1
#
_cell.length_a   1.000
_cell.length_b   1.000
_cell.length_c   1.000
_cell.angle_alpha   90.00
_cell.angle_beta   90.00
_cell.angle_gamma   90.00
#
_symmetry.space_group_name_H-M   'P 1'
#
loop_
_entity.id
_entity.type
_entity.pdbx_description
1 polymer ?
#
loop_
_entity_poly.entity_id
_entity_poly.type
_entity_poly.pdbx_seq_one_letter_code
_entity_poly.pdbx_strand_id
1 'polypeptide(L)'
;MDKLTNEMIVALANDLRLEPALLKSVQLVEAAGRDGFLVDGRPQILFEGHIMYKEIKNKFGLDKAVAAQKSYPTICFPKWDKSKYLGGAHEYKRLEIAKKIDEECALKSASWGMFQIMGFNFAYCGCKNVFDFVKKMEESHASQLKLMYYYMNNTSCLKNLKEHDWAGFARKYNGPGYAENAYDQKLKNAYENFKNKI
;
A
#
# COMPACT_ATOMS: atom_id res chain seq x y z
N MET A 1 18.62 2.45 -3.79
CA MET A 1 17.80 1.73 -4.79
C MET A 1 17.55 2.62 -5.97
N ASP A 2 17.59 2.05 -7.20
CA ASP A 2 17.37 2.85 -8.41
C ASP A 2 15.91 3.33 -8.46
N LYS A 3 15.73 4.61 -8.80
CA LYS A 3 14.40 5.19 -8.96
C LYS A 3 13.68 4.56 -10.15
N LEU A 4 12.37 4.47 -10.06
CA LEU A 4 11.52 3.97 -11.14
C LEU A 4 11.59 4.90 -12.36
N THR A 5 12.15 4.42 -13.47
CA THR A 5 12.23 5.17 -14.73
C THR A 5 11.01 4.93 -15.63
N ASN A 6 10.79 5.77 -16.64
CA ASN A 6 9.72 5.56 -17.60
C ASN A 6 9.92 4.24 -18.38
N GLU A 7 11.13 3.92 -18.75
CA GLU A 7 11.48 2.67 -19.45
C GLU A 7 11.13 1.43 -18.62
N MET A 8 11.39 1.47 -17.32
CA MET A 8 10.99 0.39 -16.39
C MET A 8 9.46 0.25 -16.30
N ILE A 9 8.73 1.37 -16.30
CA ILE A 9 7.26 1.36 -16.28
C ILE A 9 6.71 0.80 -17.59
N VAL A 10 7.27 1.20 -18.74
CA VAL A 10 6.87 0.69 -20.06
C VAL A 10 7.15 -0.81 -20.16
N ALA A 11 8.32 -1.27 -19.77
CA ALA A 11 8.67 -2.69 -19.77
C ALA A 11 7.69 -3.50 -18.89
N LEU A 12 7.44 -3.04 -17.67
CA LEU A 12 6.50 -3.70 -16.75
C LEU A 12 5.07 -3.69 -17.29
N ALA A 13 4.60 -2.58 -17.87
CA ALA A 13 3.27 -2.49 -18.44
C ALA A 13 3.07 -3.46 -19.61
N ASN A 14 4.09 -3.59 -20.50
CA ASN A 14 4.07 -4.55 -21.58
C ASN A 14 4.01 -6.01 -21.07
N ASP A 15 4.81 -6.36 -20.07
CA ASP A 15 4.77 -7.68 -19.42
C ASP A 15 3.39 -7.99 -18.83
N LEU A 16 2.73 -6.97 -18.28
CA LEU A 16 1.41 -7.07 -17.66
C LEU A 16 0.24 -6.90 -18.67
N ARG A 17 0.54 -6.70 -19.95
CA ARG A 17 -0.44 -6.44 -21.03
C ARG A 17 -1.39 -5.28 -20.68
N LEU A 18 -0.80 -4.21 -20.16
CA LEU A 18 -1.48 -2.97 -19.81
C LEU A 18 -0.87 -1.82 -20.62
N GLU A 19 -1.68 -0.86 -21.01
CA GLU A 19 -1.20 0.37 -21.66
C GLU A 19 -0.25 1.12 -20.71
N PRO A 20 1.00 1.46 -21.14
CA PRO A 20 1.98 2.10 -20.28
C PRO A 20 1.50 3.40 -19.62
N ALA A 21 0.72 4.21 -20.36
CA ALA A 21 0.18 5.47 -19.83
C ALA A 21 -0.79 5.26 -18.65
N LEU A 22 -1.56 4.16 -18.65
CA LEU A 22 -2.43 3.78 -17.53
C LEU A 22 -1.61 3.45 -16.29
N LEU A 23 -0.58 2.61 -16.43
CA LEU A 23 0.28 2.24 -15.31
C LEU A 23 1.03 3.46 -14.75
N LYS A 24 1.52 4.33 -15.64
CA LYS A 24 2.20 5.57 -15.27
C LYS A 24 1.27 6.54 -14.54
N SER A 25 0.03 6.70 -14.99
CA SER A 25 -0.94 7.58 -14.32
C SER A 25 -1.23 7.13 -12.88
N VAL A 26 -1.42 5.82 -12.68
CA VAL A 26 -1.59 5.24 -11.34
C VAL A 26 -0.34 5.48 -10.49
N GLN A 27 0.85 5.21 -11.04
CA GLN A 27 2.10 5.43 -10.30
C GLN A 27 2.22 6.89 -9.85
N LEU A 28 1.92 7.86 -10.73
CA LEU A 28 2.04 9.27 -10.41
C LEU A 28 1.05 9.71 -9.33
N VAL A 29 -0.23 9.33 -9.51
CA VAL A 29 -1.32 9.84 -8.65
C VAL A 29 -1.34 9.13 -7.31
N GLU A 30 -1.23 7.79 -7.30
CA GLU A 30 -1.36 7.02 -6.06
C GLU A 30 -0.07 7.01 -5.22
N ALA A 31 1.09 7.16 -5.85
CA ALA A 31 2.32 7.40 -5.09
C ALA A 31 2.33 8.78 -4.41
N ALA A 32 1.63 9.77 -4.97
CA ALA A 32 1.53 11.13 -4.43
C ALA A 32 2.91 11.73 -4.05
N GLY A 33 3.92 11.50 -4.88
CA GLY A 33 5.29 11.94 -4.66
C GLY A 33 6.12 11.10 -3.68
N ARG A 34 5.57 10.03 -3.11
CA ARG A 34 6.34 9.11 -2.25
C ARG A 34 7.34 8.31 -3.09
N ASP A 35 8.56 8.21 -2.58
CA ASP A 35 9.63 7.41 -3.20
C ASP A 35 9.33 5.89 -3.14
N GLY A 36 8.73 5.44 -2.07
CA GLY A 36 8.51 4.02 -1.79
C GLY A 36 9.54 3.41 -0.85
N PHE A 37 10.72 4.04 -0.73
CA PHE A 37 11.80 3.64 0.17
C PHE A 37 12.25 4.81 1.03
N LEU A 38 12.75 4.50 2.20
CA LEU A 38 13.46 5.42 3.09
C LEU A 38 14.91 5.58 2.62
N VAL A 39 15.61 6.57 3.15
CA VAL A 39 17.01 6.84 2.83
C VAL A 39 17.93 5.64 3.16
N ASP A 40 17.56 4.84 4.16
CA ASP A 40 18.28 3.63 4.56
C ASP A 40 17.95 2.38 3.71
N GLY A 41 17.16 2.53 2.64
CA GLY A 41 16.81 1.48 1.69
C GLY A 41 15.67 0.56 2.13
N ARG A 42 15.06 0.79 3.30
CA ARG A 42 13.87 0.06 3.72
C ARG A 42 12.60 0.64 3.06
N PRO A 43 11.56 -0.16 2.79
CA PRO A 43 10.29 0.38 2.31
C PRO A 43 9.73 1.47 3.26
N GLN A 44 9.08 2.48 2.71
CA GLN A 44 8.32 3.41 3.53
C GLN A 44 7.12 2.70 4.14
N ILE A 45 6.91 2.86 5.46
CA ILE A 45 5.78 2.23 6.17
C ILE A 45 5.00 3.24 7.01
N LEU A 46 3.73 2.89 7.30
CA LEU A 46 2.95 3.47 8.38
C LEU A 46 2.32 2.33 9.18
N PHE A 47 2.70 2.21 10.46
CA PHE A 47 2.18 1.16 11.32
C PHE A 47 0.87 1.59 11.99
N GLU A 48 -0.18 0.78 11.82
CA GLU A 48 -1.54 1.03 12.26
C GLU A 48 -1.90 0.22 13.51
N GLY A 49 -1.76 0.82 14.69
CA GLY A 49 -2.00 0.12 15.95
C GLY A 49 -3.43 -0.36 16.17
N HIS A 50 -4.42 0.30 15.55
CA HIS A 50 -5.82 -0.15 15.60
C HIS A 50 -6.04 -1.40 14.70
N ILE A 51 -5.29 -1.52 13.61
CA ILE A 51 -5.28 -2.76 12.81
C ILE A 51 -4.57 -3.87 13.58
N MET A 52 -3.47 -3.57 14.30
CA MET A 52 -2.80 -4.55 15.17
C MET A 52 -3.76 -5.14 16.20
N TYR A 53 -4.57 -4.31 16.85
CA TYR A 53 -5.60 -4.78 17.78
C TYR A 53 -6.62 -5.70 17.10
N LYS A 54 -7.07 -5.33 15.88
CA LYS A 54 -8.00 -6.12 15.09
C LYS A 54 -7.39 -7.47 14.69
N GLU A 55 -6.15 -7.49 14.20
CA GLU A 55 -5.46 -8.71 13.78
C GLU A 55 -5.21 -9.66 14.97
N ILE A 56 -4.77 -9.15 16.13
CA ILE A 56 -4.62 -9.94 17.35
C ILE A 56 -5.98 -10.50 17.80
N LYS A 57 -7.02 -9.68 17.78
CA LYS A 57 -8.38 -10.13 18.12
C LYS A 57 -8.86 -11.26 17.19
N ASN A 58 -8.63 -11.13 15.91
CA ASN A 58 -9.05 -12.12 14.91
C ASN A 58 -8.28 -13.44 15.08
N LYS A 59 -6.98 -13.38 15.38
CA LYS A 59 -6.11 -14.57 15.47
C LYS A 59 -6.20 -15.27 16.82
N PHE A 60 -6.34 -14.53 17.92
CA PHE A 60 -6.20 -15.05 19.29
C PHE A 60 -7.39 -14.76 20.22
N GLY A 61 -8.38 -14.02 19.76
CA GLY A 61 -9.55 -13.64 20.55
C GLY A 61 -9.42 -12.31 21.29
N LEU A 62 -10.54 -11.86 21.86
CA LEU A 62 -10.65 -10.55 22.49
C LEU A 62 -9.72 -10.38 23.71
N ASP A 63 -9.61 -11.40 24.56
CA ASP A 63 -8.82 -11.33 25.80
C ASP A 63 -7.34 -11.06 25.52
N LYS A 64 -6.80 -11.68 24.45
CA LYS A 64 -5.43 -11.45 24.00
C LYS A 64 -5.24 -10.05 23.45
N ALA A 65 -6.22 -9.52 22.69
CA ALA A 65 -6.16 -8.14 22.19
C ALA A 65 -6.21 -7.10 23.33
N VAL A 66 -7.06 -7.32 24.34
CA VAL A 66 -7.13 -6.46 25.55
C VAL A 66 -5.83 -6.53 26.35
N ALA A 67 -5.26 -7.72 26.53
CA ALA A 67 -3.96 -7.88 27.19
C ALA A 67 -2.83 -7.16 26.44
N ALA A 68 -2.79 -7.29 25.11
CA ALA A 68 -1.83 -6.59 24.26
C ALA A 68 -2.00 -5.07 24.35
N GLN A 69 -3.24 -4.55 24.34
CA GLN A 69 -3.51 -3.13 24.54
C GLN A 69 -3.00 -2.64 25.90
N LYS A 70 -3.23 -3.39 26.96
CA LYS A 70 -2.79 -3.02 28.32
C LYS A 70 -1.26 -2.95 28.41
N SER A 71 -0.56 -3.91 27.79
CA SER A 71 0.92 -3.98 27.84
C SER A 71 1.59 -3.04 26.84
N TYR A 72 0.93 -2.71 25.72
CA TYR A 72 1.50 -1.93 24.62
C TYR A 72 0.50 -0.87 24.11
N PRO A 73 0.08 0.11 24.93
CA PRO A 73 -1.03 1.03 24.63
C PRO A 73 -0.76 2.00 23.46
N THR A 74 0.50 2.17 23.05
CA THR A 74 0.87 2.97 21.87
C THR A 74 1.03 2.16 20.59
N ILE A 75 0.98 0.82 20.69
CA ILE A 75 1.23 -0.13 19.60
C ILE A 75 -0.04 -0.91 19.25
N CYS A 76 -0.83 -1.30 20.24
CA CYS A 76 -2.04 -2.09 20.04
C CYS A 76 -3.22 -1.40 20.75
N PHE A 77 -4.18 -0.86 19.98
CA PHE A 77 -5.31 -0.09 20.52
C PHE A 77 -6.55 -0.19 19.61
N PRO A 78 -7.79 -0.15 20.15
CA PRO A 78 -8.99 -0.54 19.40
C PRO A 78 -9.51 0.52 18.43
N LYS A 79 -9.15 1.80 18.59
CA LYS A 79 -9.67 2.92 17.79
C LYS A 79 -8.54 3.65 17.10
N TRP A 80 -8.76 4.08 15.85
CA TRP A 80 -7.80 4.89 15.13
C TRP A 80 -7.42 6.15 15.92
N ASP A 81 -6.12 6.42 16.03
CA ASP A 81 -5.56 7.55 16.76
C ASP A 81 -4.27 8.05 16.09
N LYS A 82 -4.39 9.17 15.36
CA LYS A 82 -3.29 9.79 14.64
C LYS A 82 -2.15 10.27 15.57
N SER A 83 -2.44 10.57 16.83
CA SER A 83 -1.43 11.04 17.79
C SER A 83 -0.36 10.00 18.11
N LYS A 84 -0.60 8.72 17.76
CA LYS A 84 0.33 7.62 17.98
C LYS A 84 1.37 7.43 16.86
N TYR A 85 1.21 8.12 15.72
CA TYR A 85 2.16 8.00 14.61
C TYR A 85 3.44 8.79 14.88
N LEU A 86 4.56 8.20 14.54
CA LEU A 86 5.89 8.82 14.67
C LEU A 86 6.42 9.33 13.33
N GLY A 87 5.95 8.73 12.24
CA GLY A 87 6.33 9.06 10.87
C GLY A 87 7.74 8.59 10.45
N GLY A 88 7.94 8.45 9.14
CA GLY A 88 9.22 8.11 8.54
C GLY A 88 9.85 6.84 9.14
N ALA A 89 11.17 6.84 9.31
CA ALA A 89 11.91 5.68 9.84
C ALA A 89 11.53 5.28 11.28
N HIS A 90 10.87 6.18 12.03
CA HIS A 90 10.46 5.87 13.40
C HIS A 90 9.29 4.89 13.47
N GLU A 91 8.53 4.72 12.38
CA GLU A 91 7.47 3.71 12.30
C GLU A 91 8.04 2.28 12.41
N TYR A 92 9.28 2.05 11.97
CA TYR A 92 9.96 0.77 12.18
C TYR A 92 10.20 0.44 13.65
N LYS A 93 10.44 1.43 14.52
CA LYS A 93 10.54 1.19 15.98
C LYS A 93 9.22 0.64 16.52
N ARG A 94 8.09 1.17 16.06
CA ARG A 94 6.75 0.70 16.43
C ARG A 94 6.50 -0.71 15.90
N LEU A 95 6.84 -0.96 14.63
CA LEU A 95 6.72 -2.27 14.00
C LEU A 95 7.54 -3.33 14.74
N GLU A 96 8.78 -3.05 15.13
CA GLU A 96 9.64 -4.00 15.88
C GLU A 96 9.09 -4.33 17.29
N ILE A 97 8.44 -3.37 17.93
CA ILE A 97 7.72 -3.66 19.20
C ILE A 97 6.51 -4.55 18.93
N ALA A 98 5.75 -4.27 17.85
CA ALA A 98 4.58 -5.05 17.46
C ALA A 98 4.94 -6.49 17.09
N LYS A 99 6.07 -6.72 16.41
CA LYS A 99 6.58 -8.07 16.08
C LYS A 99 6.84 -8.92 17.32
N LYS A 100 7.21 -8.33 18.45
CA LYS A 100 7.38 -9.06 19.71
C LYS A 100 6.06 -9.57 20.29
N ILE A 101 4.93 -9.00 19.90
CA ILE A 101 3.60 -9.48 20.27
C ILE A 101 3.19 -10.64 19.35
N ASP A 102 3.18 -10.38 18.04
CA ASP A 102 2.99 -11.39 16.98
C ASP A 102 3.47 -10.80 15.65
N GLU A 103 4.45 -11.44 15.02
CA GLU A 103 5.09 -10.91 13.82
C GLU A 103 4.14 -10.85 12.63
N GLU A 104 3.34 -11.89 12.42
CA GLU A 104 2.38 -11.91 11.30
C GLU A 104 1.34 -10.80 11.43
N CYS A 105 0.75 -10.62 12.62
CA CYS A 105 -0.21 -9.54 12.89
C CYS A 105 0.45 -8.17 12.73
N ALA A 106 1.71 -8.01 13.16
CA ALA A 106 2.46 -6.77 13.03
C ALA A 106 2.67 -6.37 11.56
N LEU A 107 3.14 -7.30 10.73
CA LEU A 107 3.36 -7.07 9.30
C LEU A 107 2.05 -6.78 8.55
N LYS A 108 0.96 -7.47 8.90
CA LYS A 108 -0.39 -7.20 8.37
C LYS A 108 -0.90 -5.81 8.74
N SER A 109 -0.43 -5.27 9.86
CA SER A 109 -0.90 -4.00 10.44
C SER A 109 -0.14 -2.78 9.97
N ALA A 110 0.84 -2.92 9.09
CA ALA A 110 1.51 -1.80 8.45
C ALA A 110 1.05 -1.62 7.01
N SER A 111 1.02 -0.39 6.53
CA SER A 111 0.99 -0.07 5.11
C SER A 111 2.42 0.04 4.58
N TRP A 112 2.64 -0.35 3.31
CA TRP A 112 3.97 -0.60 2.77
C TRP A 112 4.20 0.09 1.44
N GLY A 113 5.41 0.64 1.28
CA GLY A 113 5.97 1.08 0.02
C GLY A 113 5.33 2.35 -0.55
N MET A 114 5.56 2.56 -1.84
CA MET A 114 5.13 3.72 -2.61
C MET A 114 3.61 3.96 -2.54
N PHE A 115 2.83 2.89 -2.57
CA PHE A 115 1.36 2.93 -2.65
C PHE A 115 0.67 2.74 -1.30
N GLN A 116 1.43 2.55 -0.22
CA GLN A 116 0.91 2.36 1.13
C GLN A 116 -0.15 1.23 1.20
N ILE A 117 0.13 0.10 0.55
CA ILE A 117 -0.75 -1.07 0.58
C ILE A 117 -0.65 -1.73 1.96
N MET A 118 -1.78 -1.91 2.62
CA MET A 118 -1.83 -2.60 3.92
C MET A 118 -1.38 -4.05 3.79
N GLY A 119 -0.55 -4.51 4.74
CA GLY A 119 -0.01 -5.88 4.74
C GLY A 119 -1.09 -6.96 4.76
N PHE A 120 -2.24 -6.73 5.38
CA PHE A 120 -3.36 -7.67 5.36
C PHE A 120 -3.94 -7.92 3.95
N ASN A 121 -3.62 -7.04 2.99
CA ASN A 121 -4.02 -7.19 1.58
C ASN A 121 -3.07 -8.06 0.74
N PHE A 122 -2.12 -8.75 1.35
CA PHE A 122 -1.11 -9.56 0.67
C PHE A 122 -1.70 -10.52 -0.39
N ALA A 123 -2.85 -11.12 -0.12
CA ALA A 123 -3.51 -12.03 -1.06
C ALA A 123 -3.97 -11.32 -2.34
N TYR A 124 -4.50 -10.11 -2.23
CA TYR A 124 -4.85 -9.29 -3.41
C TYR A 124 -3.61 -8.90 -4.24
N CYS A 125 -2.44 -8.83 -3.61
CA CYS A 125 -1.17 -8.60 -4.29
C CYS A 125 -0.56 -9.88 -4.91
N GLY A 126 -1.27 -11.01 -4.89
CA GLY A 126 -0.80 -12.28 -5.43
C GLY A 126 0.31 -12.92 -4.59
N CYS A 127 0.38 -12.59 -3.30
CA CYS A 127 1.37 -13.14 -2.38
C CYS A 127 0.81 -14.30 -1.57
N LYS A 128 1.65 -15.27 -1.23
CA LYS A 128 1.26 -16.47 -0.49
C LYS A 128 0.88 -16.18 0.97
N ASN A 129 1.57 -15.23 1.56
CA ASN A 129 1.39 -14.75 2.94
C ASN A 129 1.98 -13.33 3.07
N VAL A 130 1.84 -12.71 4.23
CA VAL A 130 2.36 -11.37 4.46
C VAL A 130 3.89 -11.30 4.42
N PHE A 131 4.60 -12.36 4.75
CA PHE A 131 6.07 -12.40 4.66
C PHE A 131 6.56 -12.33 3.21
N ASP A 132 5.91 -13.10 2.30
CA ASP A 132 6.16 -13.01 0.86
C ASP A 132 5.87 -11.61 0.30
N PHE A 133 4.79 -10.98 0.76
CA PHE A 133 4.43 -9.61 0.41
C PHE A 133 5.51 -8.61 0.84
N VAL A 134 5.94 -8.67 2.11
CA VAL A 134 6.97 -7.76 2.65
C VAL A 134 8.29 -7.94 1.89
N LYS A 135 8.73 -9.18 1.68
CA LYS A 135 9.92 -9.48 0.88
C LYS A 135 9.87 -8.82 -0.49
N LYS A 136 8.74 -8.92 -1.21
CA LYS A 136 8.57 -8.26 -2.52
C LYS A 136 8.52 -6.74 -2.43
N MET A 137 7.95 -6.18 -1.33
CA MET A 137 8.00 -4.74 -1.07
C MET A 137 9.43 -4.22 -0.87
N GLU A 138 10.34 -5.06 -0.36
CA GLU A 138 11.75 -4.74 -0.11
C GLU A 138 12.64 -4.84 -1.37
N GLU A 139 12.18 -5.53 -2.43
CA GLU A 139 13.02 -5.83 -3.60
C GLU A 139 13.34 -4.59 -4.45
N SER A 140 12.32 -3.83 -4.86
CA SER A 140 12.51 -2.67 -5.75
C SER A 140 11.23 -1.84 -5.93
N HIS A 141 11.37 -0.64 -6.50
CA HIS A 141 10.24 0.18 -6.95
C HIS A 141 9.37 -0.54 -8.00
N ALA A 142 9.99 -1.29 -8.91
CA ALA A 142 9.26 -2.06 -9.92
C ALA A 142 8.46 -3.20 -9.28
N SER A 143 9.00 -3.87 -8.26
CA SER A 143 8.28 -4.89 -7.49
C SER A 143 7.07 -4.29 -6.75
N GLN A 144 7.22 -3.13 -6.11
CA GLN A 144 6.11 -2.40 -5.48
C GLN A 144 5.01 -2.04 -6.49
N LEU A 145 5.39 -1.56 -7.69
CA LEU A 145 4.43 -1.25 -8.76
C LEU A 145 3.73 -2.51 -9.29
N LYS A 146 4.43 -3.63 -9.38
CA LYS A 146 3.85 -4.94 -9.76
C LYS A 146 2.84 -5.44 -8.73
N LEU A 147 3.13 -5.29 -7.43
CA LEU A 147 2.18 -5.61 -6.36
C LEU A 147 0.93 -4.73 -6.44
N MET A 148 1.09 -3.44 -6.75
CA MET A 148 -0.04 -2.52 -6.98
C MET A 148 -0.91 -2.96 -8.17
N TYR A 149 -0.29 -3.40 -9.28
CA TYR A 149 -1.04 -3.96 -10.42
C TYR A 149 -1.88 -5.17 -10.00
N TYR A 150 -1.31 -6.15 -9.29
CA TYR A 150 -2.05 -7.31 -8.83
C TYR A 150 -3.18 -6.92 -7.87
N TYR A 151 -2.94 -5.98 -6.97
CA TYR A 151 -3.97 -5.43 -6.10
C TYR A 151 -5.15 -4.87 -6.90
N MET A 152 -4.88 -4.01 -7.89
CA MET A 152 -5.92 -3.45 -8.77
C MET A 152 -6.67 -4.52 -9.55
N ASN A 153 -5.97 -5.52 -10.06
CA ASN A 153 -6.57 -6.62 -10.82
C ASN A 153 -7.52 -7.45 -9.94
N ASN A 154 -7.07 -7.83 -8.76
CA ASN A 154 -7.79 -8.73 -7.87
C ASN A 154 -8.90 -8.02 -7.07
N THR A 155 -8.89 -6.70 -7.00
CA THR A 155 -9.97 -5.87 -6.43
C THR A 155 -10.93 -5.32 -7.48
N SER A 156 -10.80 -5.74 -8.75
CA SER A 156 -11.61 -5.28 -9.89
C SER A 156 -11.48 -3.79 -10.21
N CYS A 157 -10.49 -3.08 -9.64
CA CYS A 157 -10.20 -1.69 -9.98
C CYS A 157 -9.60 -1.57 -11.40
N LEU A 158 -8.80 -2.56 -11.82
CA LEU A 158 -8.12 -2.56 -13.10
C LEU A 158 -9.10 -2.51 -14.28
N LYS A 159 -10.28 -3.12 -14.16
CA LYS A 159 -11.32 -3.05 -15.19
C LYS A 159 -11.73 -1.61 -15.47
N ASN A 160 -12.07 -0.84 -14.41
CA ASN A 160 -12.44 0.57 -14.56
C ASN A 160 -11.30 1.39 -15.19
N LEU A 161 -10.04 1.12 -14.80
CA LEU A 161 -8.88 1.79 -15.37
C LEU A 161 -8.75 1.53 -16.88
N LYS A 162 -8.88 0.28 -17.32
CA LYS A 162 -8.84 -0.11 -18.75
C LYS A 162 -9.99 0.47 -19.57
N GLU A 163 -11.14 0.67 -18.96
CA GLU A 163 -12.32 1.28 -19.59
C GLU A 163 -12.30 2.81 -19.50
N HIS A 164 -11.23 3.41 -18.96
CA HIS A 164 -11.10 4.85 -18.68
C HIS A 164 -12.22 5.41 -17.81
N ASP A 165 -12.83 4.55 -16.99
CA ASP A 165 -13.79 4.97 -15.96
C ASP A 165 -13.02 5.43 -14.70
N TRP A 166 -12.49 6.66 -14.79
CA TRP A 166 -11.67 7.27 -13.77
C TRP A 166 -12.38 7.41 -12.42
N ALA A 167 -13.67 7.78 -12.47
CA ALA A 167 -14.49 7.92 -11.27
C ALA A 167 -14.77 6.57 -10.61
N GLY A 168 -15.09 5.54 -11.40
CA GLY A 168 -15.27 4.18 -10.91
C GLY A 168 -13.99 3.60 -10.30
N PHE A 169 -12.84 3.84 -10.92
CA PHE A 169 -11.53 3.47 -10.36
C PHE A 169 -11.30 4.18 -9.01
N ALA A 170 -11.38 5.52 -8.99
CA ALA A 170 -11.10 6.31 -7.80
C ALA A 170 -12.05 5.96 -6.64
N ARG A 171 -13.33 5.71 -6.92
CA ARG A 171 -14.30 5.28 -5.90
C ARG A 171 -13.96 3.94 -5.28
N LYS A 172 -13.53 2.96 -6.10
CA LYS A 172 -13.15 1.63 -5.62
C LYS A 172 -11.83 1.64 -4.87
N TYR A 173 -10.86 2.39 -5.36
CA TYR A 173 -9.51 2.42 -4.79
C TYR A 173 -9.42 3.34 -3.56
N ASN A 174 -9.89 4.58 -3.69
CA ASN A 174 -9.78 5.61 -2.66
C ASN A 174 -11.02 5.70 -1.74
N GLY A 175 -12.08 4.95 -2.06
CA GLY A 175 -13.34 4.98 -1.30
C GLY A 175 -14.26 6.14 -1.72
N PRO A 176 -15.42 6.30 -1.04
CA PRO A 176 -16.47 7.22 -1.46
C PRO A 176 -16.06 8.70 -1.41
N GLY A 177 -15.06 9.07 -0.58
CA GLY A 177 -14.53 10.44 -0.47
C GLY A 177 -13.55 10.84 -1.58
N TYR A 178 -13.37 10.04 -2.64
CA TYR A 178 -12.41 10.30 -3.71
C TYR A 178 -12.56 11.66 -4.39
N ALA A 179 -13.81 12.15 -4.48
CA ALA A 179 -14.13 13.41 -5.16
C ALA A 179 -13.57 14.65 -4.41
N GLU A 180 -13.47 14.59 -3.07
CA GLU A 180 -12.90 15.68 -2.26
C GLU A 180 -11.45 15.99 -2.64
N ASN A 181 -10.71 14.99 -3.10
CA ASN A 181 -9.32 15.10 -3.53
C ASN A 181 -9.16 15.08 -5.06
N ALA A 182 -10.28 15.06 -5.82
CA ALA A 182 -10.30 15.02 -7.29
C ALA A 182 -9.41 13.92 -7.89
N TYR A 183 -9.40 12.71 -7.30
CA TYR A 183 -8.54 11.60 -7.73
C TYR A 183 -8.83 11.16 -9.16
N ASP A 184 -10.10 11.16 -9.58
CA ASP A 184 -10.55 10.87 -10.94
C ASP A 184 -9.97 11.84 -11.96
N GLN A 185 -10.02 13.15 -11.69
CA GLN A 185 -9.47 14.18 -12.57
C GLN A 185 -7.93 14.10 -12.63
N LYS A 186 -7.27 13.85 -11.51
CA LYS A 186 -5.82 13.67 -11.46
C LYS A 186 -5.37 12.50 -12.31
N LEU A 187 -6.08 11.34 -12.23
CA LEU A 187 -5.78 10.16 -13.03
C LEU A 187 -5.96 10.43 -14.52
N LYS A 188 -7.11 11.03 -14.91
CA LYS A 188 -7.38 11.41 -16.29
C LYS A 188 -6.30 12.34 -16.85
N ASN A 189 -5.98 13.41 -16.12
CA ASN A 189 -4.96 14.38 -16.55
C ASN A 189 -3.58 13.74 -16.67
N ALA A 190 -3.21 12.87 -15.72
CA ALA A 190 -1.95 12.15 -15.78
C ALA A 190 -1.90 11.22 -17.01
N TYR A 191 -2.96 10.47 -17.29
CA TYR A 191 -3.06 9.61 -18.46
C TYR A 191 -2.91 10.42 -19.75
N GLU A 192 -3.69 11.49 -19.94
CA GLU A 192 -3.62 12.35 -21.15
C GLU A 192 -2.24 12.96 -21.36
N ASN A 193 -1.55 13.30 -20.28
CA ASN A 193 -0.17 13.83 -20.34
C ASN A 193 0.87 12.79 -20.77
N PHE A 194 0.62 11.50 -20.52
CA PHE A 194 1.61 10.46 -20.79
C PHE A 194 1.32 9.63 -22.04
N LYS A 195 0.07 9.48 -22.48
CA LYS A 195 -0.28 8.62 -23.61
C LYS A 195 0.44 8.94 -24.92
N ASN A 196 0.88 10.20 -25.10
CA ASN A 196 1.60 10.65 -26.29
C ASN A 196 3.12 10.81 -26.07
N LYS A 197 3.63 10.40 -24.88
CA LYS A 197 5.04 10.58 -24.50
C LYS A 197 5.75 9.27 -24.17
N ILE A 198 5.01 8.15 -24.20
CA ILE A 198 5.50 6.80 -23.88
C ILE A 198 5.37 5.91 -25.10
#